data_597f1ce8ee7e1683caf9809ac515be4b
#
_entry.id   597f1ce8ee7e1683caf9809ac515be4b
#
_cell.length_a   1.000
_cell.length_b   1.000
_cell.length_c   1.000
_cell.angle_alpha   90.00
_cell.angle_beta   90.00
_cell.angle_gamma   90.00
#
_symmetry.space_group_name_H-M   'P 1'
#
loop_
_entity.id
_entity.type
_entity.pdbx_description
1 polymer ?
#
loop_
_entity_poly.entity_id
_entity_poly.type
_entity_poly.pdbx_seq_one_letter_code
_entity_poly.pdbx_strand_id
1 'polypeptide(L)'
;MPNSFLTTCFANFKLMKIMNCEGAPIDYIPKEVGNLFYLRYLSLRDTKVQIVPKSIGKLHNLETLDLKRSLVSKLPVEISGLCKLRYLTVYNLNGDIKFNIHNRHGVKIENGIGHLESLQKLYEIEATSATLITKLGSLAQLRKLSISKLKKENGLDLCIIIQKMNHLRSVEIKAISEEEVLNL
;
A
#
# COMPACT_ATOMS: atom_id res chain seq x y z
N MET A 1 20.42 1.94 -13.44
CA MET A 1 19.88 2.32 -14.76
C MET A 1 19.80 3.83 -14.81
N PRO A 2 20.10 4.50 -15.93
CA PRO A 2 19.94 5.94 -16.01
C PRO A 2 18.47 6.30 -15.80
N ASN A 3 18.23 7.36 -15.06
CA ASN A 3 16.87 7.92 -14.78
C ASN A 3 16.07 8.17 -16.07
N SER A 4 16.75 8.33 -17.20
CA SER A 4 16.15 8.49 -18.53
C SER A 4 15.36 7.26 -19.02
N PHE A 5 15.73 6.03 -18.62
CA PHE A 5 15.06 4.82 -19.12
C PHE A 5 13.58 4.76 -18.70
N LEU A 6 13.29 4.91 -17.39
CA LEU A 6 11.91 4.88 -16.90
C LEU A 6 11.08 6.04 -17.47
N THR A 7 11.65 7.23 -17.52
CA THR A 7 10.97 8.40 -18.10
C THR A 7 10.62 8.16 -19.56
N THR A 8 11.54 7.58 -20.34
CA THR A 8 11.30 7.23 -21.74
C THR A 8 10.26 6.14 -21.89
N CYS A 9 10.33 5.09 -21.04
CA CYS A 9 9.32 4.02 -21.03
C CYS A 9 7.93 4.57 -20.74
N PHE A 10 7.78 5.39 -19.71
CA PHE A 10 6.47 5.92 -19.30
C PHE A 10 5.90 6.95 -20.29
N ALA A 11 6.75 7.64 -21.02
CA ALA A 11 6.31 8.56 -22.06
C ALA A 11 5.81 7.83 -23.32
N ASN A 12 6.42 6.70 -23.68
CA ASN A 12 6.22 6.05 -24.99
C ASN A 12 5.32 4.83 -24.95
N PHE A 13 5.29 4.06 -23.86
CA PHE A 13 4.53 2.80 -23.80
C PHE A 13 3.12 2.95 -23.21
N LYS A 14 2.31 3.83 -23.79
CA LYS A 14 0.95 4.16 -23.30
C LYS A 14 -0.02 2.98 -23.20
N LEU A 15 0.19 1.92 -23.99
CA LEU A 15 -0.65 0.72 -24.00
C LEU A 15 -0.20 -0.36 -22.99
N MET A 16 0.81 -0.07 -22.18
CA MET A 16 1.35 -1.00 -21.20
C MET A 16 0.28 -1.37 -20.16
N LYS A 17 0.09 -2.68 -19.96
CA LYS A 17 -0.86 -3.23 -18.97
C LYS A 17 -0.15 -3.77 -17.72
N ILE A 18 1.08 -4.23 -17.87
CA ILE A 18 1.86 -4.86 -16.80
C ILE A 18 3.25 -4.22 -16.79
N MET A 19 3.66 -3.75 -15.61
CA MET A 19 5.01 -3.29 -15.39
C MET A 19 5.56 -3.96 -14.14
N ASN A 20 6.56 -4.81 -14.34
CA ASN A 20 7.29 -5.45 -13.25
C ASN A 20 8.73 -4.95 -13.22
N CYS A 21 9.06 -4.22 -12.16
CA CYS A 21 10.40 -3.70 -11.88
C CYS A 21 10.99 -4.33 -10.61
N GLU A 22 10.56 -5.54 -10.25
CA GLU A 22 11.05 -6.23 -9.05
C GLU A 22 12.57 -6.39 -9.09
N GLY A 23 13.25 -5.97 -8.02
CA GLY A 23 14.71 -6.03 -7.90
C GLY A 23 15.48 -5.07 -8.80
N ALA A 24 14.81 -4.25 -9.61
CA ALA A 24 15.48 -3.29 -10.47
C ALA A 24 16.18 -2.20 -9.62
N PRO A 25 17.38 -1.73 -10.04
CA PRO A 25 18.11 -0.69 -9.33
C PRO A 25 17.52 0.71 -9.60
N ILE A 26 16.25 0.90 -9.23
CA ILE A 26 15.52 2.16 -9.36
C ILE A 26 15.24 2.74 -7.98
N ASP A 27 15.33 4.04 -7.86
CA ASP A 27 15.19 4.82 -6.62
C ASP A 27 14.03 5.83 -6.68
N TYR A 28 13.44 6.04 -7.85
CA TYR A 28 12.31 6.95 -8.02
C TYR A 28 11.32 6.46 -9.08
N ILE A 29 10.09 6.98 -9.02
CA ILE A 29 9.04 6.80 -10.02
C ILE A 29 8.83 8.14 -10.71
N PRO A 30 9.05 8.26 -12.03
CA PRO A 30 8.77 9.49 -12.76
C PRO A 30 7.27 9.84 -12.70
N LYS A 31 6.96 11.15 -12.70
CA LYS A 31 5.56 11.63 -12.74
C LYS A 31 4.80 11.15 -13.98
N GLU A 32 5.51 10.83 -15.04
CA GLU A 32 5.01 10.29 -16.30
C GLU A 32 4.33 8.92 -16.12
N VAL A 33 4.52 8.23 -15.01
CA VAL A 33 3.78 7.01 -14.67
C VAL A 33 2.26 7.22 -14.80
N GLY A 34 1.77 8.41 -14.46
CA GLY A 34 0.36 8.77 -14.59
C GLY A 34 -0.18 8.78 -16.03
N ASN A 35 0.68 8.65 -17.05
CA ASN A 35 0.28 8.55 -18.46
C ASN A 35 -0.01 7.11 -18.91
N LEU A 36 0.28 6.12 -18.06
CA LEU A 36 0.06 4.70 -18.35
C LEU A 36 -1.39 4.29 -18.01
N PHE A 37 -2.37 4.89 -18.67
CA PHE A 37 -3.79 4.75 -18.35
C PHE A 37 -4.32 3.31 -18.42
N TYR A 38 -3.66 2.43 -19.17
CA TYR A 38 -4.04 1.02 -19.30
C TYR A 38 -3.34 0.11 -18.30
N LEU A 39 -2.47 0.65 -17.44
CA LEU A 39 -1.71 -0.15 -16.49
C LEU A 39 -2.65 -0.78 -15.46
N ARG A 40 -2.53 -2.12 -15.31
CA ARG A 40 -3.28 -2.93 -14.35
C ARG A 40 -2.40 -3.48 -13.23
N TYR A 41 -1.13 -3.69 -13.50
CA TYR A 41 -0.17 -4.26 -12.57
C TYR A 41 1.10 -3.41 -12.55
N LEU A 42 1.48 -2.96 -11.35
CA LEU A 42 2.74 -2.27 -11.10
C LEU A 42 3.43 -2.92 -9.90
N SER A 43 4.61 -3.50 -10.13
CA SER A 43 5.49 -3.98 -9.07
C SER A 43 6.79 -3.17 -9.05
N LEU A 44 7.07 -2.65 -7.87
CA LEU A 44 8.31 -1.96 -7.51
C LEU A 44 8.93 -2.65 -6.28
N ARG A 45 8.64 -3.93 -6.16
CA ARG A 45 9.15 -4.76 -5.08
C ARG A 45 10.67 -4.83 -5.13
N ASP A 46 11.31 -4.87 -3.97
CA ASP A 46 12.78 -4.95 -3.86
C ASP A 46 13.52 -3.81 -4.58
N THR A 47 12.95 -2.61 -4.62
CA THR A 47 13.57 -1.42 -5.20
C THR A 47 13.94 -0.41 -4.12
N LYS A 48 14.73 0.62 -4.50
CA LYS A 48 15.10 1.73 -3.61
C LYS A 48 14.15 2.92 -3.70
N VAL A 49 12.98 2.75 -4.28
CA VAL A 49 11.96 3.81 -4.41
C VAL A 49 11.52 4.27 -3.03
N GLN A 50 11.55 5.58 -2.79
CA GLN A 50 11.18 6.22 -1.52
C GLN A 50 9.85 6.94 -1.60
N ILE A 51 9.52 7.50 -2.77
CA ILE A 51 8.36 8.37 -2.96
C ILE A 51 7.49 7.83 -4.10
N VAL A 52 6.19 7.68 -3.82
CA VAL A 52 5.17 7.43 -4.84
C VAL A 52 4.65 8.79 -5.31
N PRO A 53 4.76 9.13 -6.61
CA PRO A 53 4.31 10.41 -7.11
C PRO A 53 2.79 10.54 -7.08
N LYS A 54 2.28 11.76 -6.92
CA LYS A 54 0.83 12.05 -6.91
C LYS A 54 0.12 11.61 -8.20
N SER A 55 0.85 11.58 -9.31
CA SER A 55 0.33 11.13 -10.61
C SER A 55 -0.09 9.65 -10.63
N ILE A 56 0.30 8.86 -9.63
CA ILE A 56 -0.16 7.48 -9.46
C ILE A 56 -1.69 7.40 -9.45
N GLY A 57 -2.37 8.40 -8.86
CA GLY A 57 -3.83 8.46 -8.78
C GLY A 57 -4.55 8.53 -10.13
N LYS A 58 -3.84 8.81 -11.22
CA LYS A 58 -4.40 8.79 -12.59
C LYS A 58 -4.53 7.38 -13.17
N LEU A 59 -3.96 6.38 -12.52
CA LEU A 59 -3.99 4.99 -12.99
C LEU A 59 -5.30 4.29 -12.59
N HIS A 60 -6.43 4.80 -13.04
CA HIS A 60 -7.77 4.30 -12.66
C HIS A 60 -8.00 2.81 -12.99
N ASN A 61 -7.19 2.23 -13.89
CA ASN A 61 -7.27 0.82 -14.25
C ASN A 61 -6.31 -0.07 -13.44
N LEU A 62 -5.52 0.50 -12.51
CA LEU A 62 -4.56 -0.27 -11.73
C LEU A 62 -5.30 -1.20 -10.75
N GLU A 63 -5.01 -2.50 -10.86
CA GLU A 63 -5.59 -3.54 -10.02
C GLU A 63 -4.62 -4.02 -8.94
N THR A 64 -3.32 -3.94 -9.20
CA THR A 64 -2.26 -4.36 -8.27
C THR A 64 -1.17 -3.31 -8.18
N LEU A 65 -0.85 -2.90 -6.95
CA LEU A 65 0.31 -2.10 -6.61
C LEU A 65 1.13 -2.85 -5.55
N ASP A 66 2.32 -3.35 -5.96
CA ASP A 66 3.24 -4.03 -5.06
C ASP A 66 4.48 -3.16 -4.80
N LEU A 67 4.60 -2.70 -3.56
CA LEU A 67 5.69 -1.88 -3.04
C LEU A 67 6.46 -2.60 -1.91
N LYS A 68 6.34 -3.92 -1.82
CA LYS A 68 7.05 -4.68 -0.78
C LYS A 68 8.56 -4.51 -0.89
N ARG A 69 9.20 -4.33 0.26
CA ARG A 69 10.64 -4.15 0.35
C ARG A 69 11.17 -2.99 -0.51
N SER A 70 10.34 -1.99 -0.76
CA SER A 70 10.78 -0.67 -1.21
C SER A 70 11.10 0.20 0.01
N LEU A 71 11.59 1.41 -0.23
CA LEU A 71 11.85 2.40 0.83
C LEU A 71 10.68 3.38 1.02
N VAL A 72 9.52 3.07 0.44
CA VAL A 72 8.31 3.89 0.60
C VAL A 72 7.84 3.85 2.04
N SER A 73 7.73 5.01 2.67
CA SER A 73 7.24 5.17 4.05
C SER A 73 5.84 5.78 4.13
N LYS A 74 5.38 6.41 3.04
CA LYS A 74 4.10 7.11 2.98
C LYS A 74 3.50 7.03 1.58
N LEU A 75 2.18 6.81 1.51
CA LEU A 75 1.43 6.88 0.25
C LEU A 75 0.77 8.26 0.10
N PRO A 76 0.72 8.81 -1.12
CA PRO A 76 0.05 10.08 -1.37
C PRO A 76 -1.47 9.92 -1.26
N VAL A 77 -2.19 11.00 -0.94
CA VAL A 77 -3.66 11.00 -0.83
C VAL A 77 -4.32 10.65 -2.17
N GLU A 78 -3.66 10.93 -3.27
CA GLU A 78 -4.09 10.63 -4.63
C GLU A 78 -4.23 9.12 -4.91
N ILE A 79 -3.75 8.24 -4.00
CA ILE A 79 -4.03 6.80 -4.05
C ILE A 79 -5.54 6.51 -4.15
N SER A 80 -6.38 7.41 -3.63
CA SER A 80 -7.85 7.34 -3.73
C SER A 80 -8.38 7.29 -5.17
N GLY A 81 -7.59 7.75 -6.14
CA GLY A 81 -7.95 7.68 -7.56
C GLY A 81 -7.86 6.28 -8.17
N LEU A 82 -7.28 5.32 -7.46
CA LEU A 82 -7.11 3.94 -7.95
C LEU A 82 -8.40 3.11 -7.76
N CYS A 83 -9.49 3.50 -8.40
CA CYS A 83 -10.84 2.94 -8.16
C CYS A 83 -10.94 1.43 -8.38
N LYS A 84 -10.07 0.84 -9.22
CA LYS A 84 -10.05 -0.60 -9.51
C LYS A 84 -9.00 -1.37 -8.72
N LEU A 85 -8.32 -0.72 -7.75
CA LEU A 85 -7.25 -1.36 -6.99
C LEU A 85 -7.81 -2.48 -6.11
N ARG A 86 -7.30 -3.70 -6.34
CA ARG A 86 -7.67 -4.92 -5.61
C ARG A 86 -6.59 -5.37 -4.62
N TYR A 87 -5.32 -5.13 -4.98
CA TYR A 87 -4.19 -5.60 -4.19
C TYR A 87 -3.22 -4.45 -3.96
N LEU A 88 -3.15 -3.99 -2.72
CA LEU A 88 -2.17 -3.03 -2.24
C LEU A 88 -1.27 -3.72 -1.21
N THR A 89 -0.01 -3.90 -1.56
CA THR A 89 0.97 -4.55 -0.69
C THR A 89 2.17 -3.67 -0.51
N VAL A 90 2.39 -3.24 0.73
CA VAL A 90 3.45 -2.27 1.06
C VAL A 90 4.11 -2.67 2.37
N TYR A 91 5.43 -2.69 2.42
CA TYR A 91 6.21 -2.63 3.65
C TYR A 91 7.66 -2.28 3.33
N ASN A 92 8.31 -1.65 4.31
CA ASN A 92 9.70 -1.25 4.27
C ASN A 92 10.51 -2.12 5.25
N LEU A 93 11.76 -2.41 4.95
CA LEU A 93 12.68 -3.18 5.81
C LEU A 93 13.73 -2.30 6.50
N ASN A 94 13.67 -0.97 6.38
CA ASN A 94 14.61 -0.01 7.00
C ASN A 94 16.10 -0.42 6.93
N GLY A 95 16.54 -0.98 5.79
CA GLY A 95 17.94 -1.31 5.56
C GLY A 95 18.46 -2.58 6.25
N ASP A 96 17.68 -3.26 7.07
CA ASP A 96 18.07 -4.51 7.69
C ASP A 96 18.04 -5.66 6.69
N ILE A 97 19.25 -6.12 6.31
CA ILE A 97 19.46 -7.24 5.37
C ILE A 97 19.04 -8.59 5.97
N LYS A 98 18.85 -8.66 7.30
CA LYS A 98 18.40 -9.90 7.95
C LYS A 98 16.88 -10.00 7.87
N PHE A 99 16.42 -11.00 7.14
CA PHE A 99 15.02 -11.41 7.04
C PHE A 99 14.42 -11.73 8.43
N ASN A 100 14.05 -10.70 9.17
CA ASN A 100 13.25 -10.86 10.37
C ASN A 100 11.86 -10.31 10.08
N ILE A 101 10.85 -11.17 10.22
CA ILE A 101 9.42 -10.81 10.04
C ILE A 101 9.04 -9.65 10.95
N HIS A 102 9.74 -9.48 12.08
CA HIS A 102 9.51 -8.42 13.05
C HIS A 102 10.03 -7.03 12.61
N ASN A 103 10.95 -6.96 11.64
CA ASN A 103 11.53 -5.69 11.15
C ASN A 103 10.74 -5.06 10.00
N ARG A 104 9.51 -5.51 9.73
CA ARG A 104 8.65 -4.86 8.75
C ARG A 104 8.03 -3.61 9.33
N HIS A 105 8.23 -2.50 8.66
CA HIS A 105 7.57 -1.24 8.99
C HIS A 105 6.41 -1.00 8.03
N GLY A 106 5.25 -0.74 8.59
CA GLY A 106 4.07 -0.36 7.83
C GLY A 106 4.27 0.97 7.12
N VAL A 107 3.40 1.22 6.16
CA VAL A 107 3.39 2.46 5.38
C VAL A 107 2.23 3.35 5.82
N LYS A 108 2.50 4.64 5.98
CA LYS A 108 1.48 5.61 6.35
C LYS A 108 0.55 5.91 5.19
N ILE A 109 -0.76 5.88 5.48
CA ILE A 109 -1.80 6.37 4.57
C ILE A 109 -2.58 7.44 5.32
N GLU A 110 -2.48 8.70 4.91
CA GLU A 110 -3.15 9.78 5.64
C GLU A 110 -4.65 9.80 5.35
N ASN A 111 -5.03 9.78 4.07
CA ASN A 111 -6.40 9.85 3.63
C ASN A 111 -6.56 9.08 2.31
N GLY A 112 -7.82 8.87 1.88
CA GLY A 112 -8.12 8.29 0.57
C GLY A 112 -8.34 6.78 0.55
N ILE A 113 -7.93 6.03 1.58
CA ILE A 113 -8.08 4.57 1.60
C ILE A 113 -9.54 4.13 1.50
N GLY A 114 -10.46 4.86 2.13
CA GLY A 114 -11.89 4.52 2.13
C GLY A 114 -12.57 4.56 0.77
N HIS A 115 -11.95 5.17 -0.24
CA HIS A 115 -12.47 5.21 -1.62
C HIS A 115 -12.03 4.00 -2.46
N LEU A 116 -11.17 3.13 -1.93
CA LEU A 116 -10.69 1.94 -2.62
C LEU A 116 -11.68 0.76 -2.46
N GLU A 117 -12.92 0.96 -2.87
CA GLU A 117 -14.03 0.01 -2.63
C GLU A 117 -13.79 -1.39 -3.21
N SER A 118 -12.97 -1.49 -4.28
CA SER A 118 -12.59 -2.77 -4.90
C SER A 118 -11.51 -3.54 -4.16
N LEU A 119 -10.95 -2.96 -3.07
CA LEU A 119 -9.76 -3.50 -2.41
C LEU A 119 -10.06 -4.83 -1.71
N GLN A 120 -9.29 -5.86 -2.08
CA GLN A 120 -9.40 -7.22 -1.53
C GLN A 120 -8.24 -7.56 -0.59
N LYS A 121 -7.08 -6.94 -0.80
CA LYS A 121 -5.90 -7.13 0.04
C LYS A 121 -5.25 -5.80 0.34
N LEU A 122 -5.14 -5.51 1.63
CA LEU A 122 -4.39 -4.38 2.17
C LEU A 122 -3.34 -4.94 3.12
N TYR A 123 -2.07 -4.74 2.80
CA TYR A 123 -1.01 -5.38 3.55
C TYR A 123 0.02 -4.39 4.08
N GLU A 124 0.19 -4.40 5.39
CA GLU A 124 1.20 -3.70 6.19
C GLU A 124 1.07 -2.15 6.13
N ILE A 125 -0.09 -1.64 6.54
CA ILE A 125 -0.28 -0.20 6.76
C ILE A 125 -0.18 0.14 8.25
N GLU A 126 0.26 1.37 8.56
CA GLU A 126 0.28 1.88 9.94
C GLU A 126 -1.11 2.36 10.38
N ALA A 127 -1.66 1.74 11.42
CA ALA A 127 -2.96 2.10 12.01
C ALA A 127 -2.80 3.11 13.15
N THR A 128 -2.28 4.30 12.83
CA THR A 128 -1.92 5.32 13.84
C THR A 128 -3.04 6.26 14.24
N SER A 129 -4.19 6.23 13.55
CA SER A 129 -5.32 7.12 13.83
C SER A 129 -6.67 6.42 13.80
N ALA A 130 -7.59 6.83 14.68
CA ALA A 130 -8.97 6.36 14.71
C ALA A 130 -9.70 6.63 13.39
N THR A 131 -9.41 7.77 12.75
CA THR A 131 -10.00 8.11 11.45
C THR A 131 -9.63 7.13 10.34
N LEU A 132 -8.40 6.61 10.33
CA LEU A 132 -8.01 5.57 9.39
C LEU A 132 -8.79 4.29 9.64
N ILE A 133 -8.88 3.87 10.90
CA ILE A 133 -9.61 2.65 11.30
C ILE A 133 -11.07 2.73 10.87
N THR A 134 -11.73 3.86 11.14
CA THR A 134 -13.11 4.08 10.69
C THR A 134 -13.25 3.94 9.17
N LYS A 135 -12.29 4.48 8.41
CA LYS A 135 -12.29 4.38 6.93
C LYS A 135 -12.04 2.97 6.41
N LEU A 136 -11.36 2.11 7.16
CA LEU A 136 -11.23 0.70 6.79
C LEU A 136 -12.60 0.02 6.70
N GLY A 137 -13.58 0.46 7.52
CA GLY A 137 -14.94 -0.08 7.51
C GLY A 137 -15.69 0.07 6.18
N SER A 138 -15.31 1.01 5.31
CA SER A 138 -15.90 1.17 3.97
C SER A 138 -15.37 0.17 2.94
N LEU A 139 -14.29 -0.59 3.27
CA LEU A 139 -13.68 -1.56 2.36
C LEU A 139 -14.43 -2.90 2.35
N ALA A 140 -15.66 -2.89 1.85
CA ALA A 140 -16.57 -4.03 1.91
C ALA A 140 -16.04 -5.30 1.22
N GLN A 141 -15.14 -5.19 0.24
CA GLN A 141 -14.57 -6.32 -0.50
C GLN A 141 -13.29 -6.88 0.13
N LEU A 142 -12.85 -6.34 1.28
CA LEU A 142 -11.57 -6.70 1.88
C LEU A 142 -11.58 -8.14 2.39
N ARG A 143 -10.56 -8.92 1.96
CA ARG A 143 -10.36 -10.33 2.32
C ARG A 143 -9.15 -10.55 3.20
N LYS A 144 -8.12 -9.70 3.05
CA LYS A 144 -6.89 -9.77 3.83
C LYS A 144 -6.49 -8.38 4.29
N LEU A 145 -6.35 -8.21 5.60
CA LEU A 145 -5.91 -6.99 6.26
C LEU A 145 -4.67 -7.26 7.08
N SER A 146 -3.60 -6.49 6.86
CA SER A 146 -2.45 -6.45 7.74
C SER A 146 -2.18 -5.02 8.14
N ILE A 147 -2.17 -4.77 9.44
CA ILE A 147 -1.92 -3.45 10.03
C ILE A 147 -0.83 -3.54 11.09
N SER A 148 -0.09 -2.46 11.23
CA SER A 148 0.94 -2.29 12.24
C SER A 148 0.73 -1.01 13.04
N LYS A 149 1.42 -0.89 14.17
CA LYS A 149 1.36 0.26 15.07
C LYS A 149 -0.06 0.58 15.55
N LEU A 150 -0.88 -0.45 15.76
CA LEU A 150 -2.18 -0.27 16.39
C LEU A 150 -1.98 0.16 17.84
N LYS A 151 -2.63 1.25 18.23
CA LYS A 151 -2.67 1.71 19.61
C LYS A 151 -3.77 0.99 20.37
N LYS A 152 -3.56 0.74 21.68
CA LYS A 152 -4.53 0.11 22.58
C LYS A 152 -5.91 0.79 22.53
N GLU A 153 -5.93 2.12 22.53
CA GLU A 153 -7.15 2.93 22.47
C GLU A 153 -8.03 2.66 21.24
N ASN A 154 -7.43 2.19 20.14
CA ASN A 154 -8.10 1.91 18.87
C ASN A 154 -8.49 0.44 18.68
N GLY A 155 -8.20 -0.43 19.65
CA GLY A 155 -8.44 -1.87 19.53
C GLY A 155 -9.94 -2.19 19.41
N LEU A 156 -10.77 -1.62 20.29
CA LEU A 156 -12.23 -1.84 20.28
C LEU A 156 -12.89 -1.35 18.98
N ASP A 157 -12.47 -0.17 18.48
CA ASP A 157 -12.99 0.36 17.21
C ASP A 157 -12.66 -0.56 16.04
N LEU A 158 -11.44 -1.10 16.03
CA LEU A 158 -11.02 -2.07 15.02
C LEU A 158 -11.87 -3.34 15.10
N CYS A 159 -12.13 -3.88 16.29
CA CYS A 159 -12.97 -5.06 16.47
C CYS A 159 -14.38 -4.85 15.90
N ILE A 160 -15.01 -3.72 16.22
CA ILE A 160 -16.36 -3.37 15.73
C ILE A 160 -16.37 -3.31 14.19
N ILE A 161 -15.29 -2.80 13.59
CA ILE A 161 -15.17 -2.67 12.14
C ILE A 161 -14.95 -4.03 11.49
N ILE A 162 -14.07 -4.86 12.04
CA ILE A 162 -13.78 -6.21 11.51
C ILE A 162 -15.04 -7.08 11.54
N GLN A 163 -15.87 -6.99 12.58
CA GLN A 163 -17.15 -7.73 12.68
C GLN A 163 -18.11 -7.41 11.52
N LYS A 164 -18.01 -6.22 10.92
CA LYS A 164 -18.84 -5.79 9.78
C LYS A 164 -18.26 -6.20 8.42
N MET A 165 -17.02 -6.70 8.39
CA MET A 165 -16.31 -7.09 7.16
C MET A 165 -16.62 -8.53 6.76
N ASN A 166 -17.77 -8.78 6.13
CA ASN A 166 -18.27 -10.12 5.80
C ASN A 166 -17.36 -10.97 4.89
N HIS A 167 -16.47 -10.34 4.14
CA HIS A 167 -15.54 -11.02 3.23
C HIS A 167 -14.14 -11.23 3.81
N LEU A 168 -13.87 -10.71 5.02
CA LEU A 168 -12.55 -10.77 5.63
C LEU A 168 -12.21 -12.22 6.05
N ARG A 169 -11.04 -12.71 5.59
CA ARG A 169 -10.57 -14.10 5.83
C ARG A 169 -9.28 -14.18 6.61
N SER A 170 -8.51 -13.08 6.63
CA SER A 170 -7.21 -13.03 7.28
C SER A 170 -6.95 -11.65 7.83
N VAL A 171 -6.59 -11.59 9.10
CA VAL A 171 -6.18 -10.36 9.78
C VAL A 171 -4.82 -10.61 10.43
N GLU A 172 -3.90 -9.68 10.22
CA GLU A 172 -2.60 -9.61 10.91
C GLU A 172 -2.51 -8.25 11.59
N ILE A 173 -2.33 -8.25 12.90
CA ILE A 173 -2.29 -7.03 13.71
C ILE A 173 -0.97 -7.01 14.49
N LYS A 174 -0.27 -5.88 14.42
CA LYS A 174 0.94 -5.62 15.22
C LYS A 174 0.72 -4.36 16.06
N ALA A 175 0.95 -4.47 17.37
CA ALA A 175 0.94 -3.35 18.29
C ALA A 175 2.14 -2.40 18.06
N ILE A 176 2.12 -1.23 18.70
CA ILE A 176 3.24 -0.28 18.67
C ILE A 176 4.43 -0.84 19.42
N SER A 177 4.22 -1.50 20.57
CA SER A 177 5.25 -2.11 21.41
C SER A 177 4.81 -3.51 21.86
N GLU A 178 5.79 -4.35 22.21
CA GLU A 178 5.53 -5.68 22.75
C GLU A 178 4.88 -5.64 24.16
N GLU A 179 5.01 -4.52 24.88
CA GLU A 179 4.43 -4.30 26.20
C GLU A 179 2.95 -3.86 26.13
N GLU A 180 2.46 -3.51 24.94
CA GLU A 180 1.11 -3.01 24.78
C GLU A 180 0.13 -4.17 24.57
N VAL A 181 -0.52 -4.59 25.66
CA VAL A 181 -1.59 -5.59 25.61
C VAL A 181 -2.82 -4.99 24.91
N LEU A 182 -3.13 -5.51 23.74
CA LEU A 182 -4.34 -5.15 22.99
C LEU A 182 -5.55 -5.86 23.60
N ASN A 183 -6.52 -5.12 24.09
CA ASN A 183 -7.83 -5.66 24.45
C ASN A 183 -8.67 -5.73 23.15
N LEU A 184 -8.65 -6.90 22.51
CA LEU A 184 -9.39 -7.20 21.27
C LEU A 184 -10.69 -7.93 21.61
#